data_a5d97a8dcdc042febb6609c70a32a9d8
#
_entry.id   a5d97a8dcdc042febb6609c70a32a9d8
#
_cell.length_a   1.000
_cell.length_b   1.000
_cell.length_c   1.000
_cell.angle_alpha   90.00
_cell.angle_beta   90.00
_cell.angle_gamma   90.00
#
_symmetry.space_group_name_H-M   'P 1'
#
loop_
_entity.id
_entity.type
_entity.pdbx_description
1 polymer ?
#
loop_
_entity_poly.entity_id
_entity_poly.type
_entity_poly.pdbx_seq_one_letter_code
_entity_poly.pdbx_strand_id
1 'polypeptide(L)'
;MTESSAAGVWPVLRVGDVAPDFEARTTMGPVNLSSFRGRWLLLFSHPADFTPVCTSEFVALARAADRFAALNCALLAVSVDSLYAHLAWVRAIHEAFGVTVNFPIVEDTSMNVGRAFGMIADDATDSATMRSSFFIDPDGIIRASCCYPPTVGRSVDEMLRVIA
;
A
#
# COMPACT_ATOMS: atom_id res chain seq x y z
N MET A 1 -2.34 -42.01 -5.25
CA MET A 1 -3.00 -40.88 -4.54
C MET A 1 -2.03 -39.72 -4.52
N THR A 2 -2.20 -38.79 -5.41
CA THR A 2 -1.46 -37.54 -5.39
C THR A 2 -2.22 -36.60 -4.48
N GLU A 3 -1.67 -36.33 -3.29
CA GLU A 3 -2.16 -35.24 -2.47
C GLU A 3 -1.95 -33.92 -3.24
N SER A 4 -3.05 -33.41 -3.75
CA SER A 4 -3.11 -32.03 -4.21
C SER A 4 -2.83 -31.15 -2.98
N SER A 5 -1.64 -30.56 -2.92
CA SER A 5 -1.39 -29.49 -1.97
C SER A 5 -2.38 -28.38 -2.30
N ALA A 6 -3.39 -28.20 -1.46
CA ALA A 6 -4.27 -27.07 -1.55
C ALA A 6 -3.40 -25.81 -1.44
N ALA A 7 -3.21 -25.11 -2.55
CA ALA A 7 -2.65 -23.77 -2.54
C ALA A 7 -3.51 -22.98 -1.55
N GLY A 8 -2.89 -22.44 -0.50
CA GLY A 8 -3.60 -21.75 0.57
C GLY A 8 -4.53 -20.71 0.00
N VAL A 9 -5.84 -20.89 0.18
CA VAL A 9 -6.83 -19.90 -0.23
C VAL A 9 -6.73 -18.74 0.74
N TRP A 10 -6.22 -17.61 0.28
CA TRP A 10 -6.17 -16.39 1.07
C TRP A 10 -7.59 -15.81 1.20
N PRO A 11 -8.03 -15.43 2.42
CA PRO A 11 -9.37 -14.91 2.61
C PRO A 11 -9.54 -13.59 1.86
N VAL A 12 -10.73 -13.42 1.24
CA VAL A 12 -11.11 -12.15 0.61
C VAL A 12 -11.52 -11.18 1.71
N LEU A 13 -10.84 -10.04 1.79
CA LEU A 13 -11.17 -8.98 2.74
C LEU A 13 -12.35 -8.15 2.23
N ARG A 14 -13.26 -7.81 3.14
CA ARG A 14 -14.47 -7.05 2.88
C ARG A 14 -14.55 -5.83 3.78
N VAL A 15 -15.36 -4.87 3.38
CA VAL A 15 -15.75 -3.76 4.25
C VAL A 15 -16.39 -4.32 5.52
N GLY A 16 -15.92 -3.85 6.67
CA GLY A 16 -16.33 -4.35 7.99
C GLY A 16 -15.39 -5.37 8.61
N ASP A 17 -14.49 -5.96 7.83
CA ASP A 17 -13.50 -6.89 8.36
C ASP A 17 -12.41 -6.16 9.14
N VAL A 18 -11.86 -6.84 10.15
CA VAL A 18 -10.63 -6.39 10.82
C VAL A 18 -9.47 -6.55 9.86
N ALA A 19 -8.71 -5.48 9.65
CA ALA A 19 -7.51 -5.55 8.82
C ALA A 19 -6.49 -6.52 9.44
N PRO A 20 -5.93 -7.47 8.66
CA PRO A 20 -4.91 -8.39 9.17
C PRO A 20 -3.69 -7.65 9.67
N ASP A 21 -3.23 -7.96 10.89
CA ASP A 21 -2.01 -7.37 11.43
C ASP A 21 -0.77 -7.96 10.75
N PHE A 22 0.29 -7.18 10.67
CA PHE A 22 1.59 -7.61 10.17
C PHE A 22 2.72 -6.76 10.76
N GLU A 23 3.91 -7.32 10.74
CA GLU A 23 5.17 -6.60 10.97
C GLU A 23 5.95 -6.54 9.65
N ALA A 24 6.55 -5.39 9.37
CA ALA A 24 7.34 -5.23 8.15
C ALA A 24 8.43 -4.17 8.33
N ARG A 25 9.52 -4.33 7.57
CA ARG A 25 10.50 -3.25 7.39
C ARG A 25 9.93 -2.22 6.42
N THR A 26 10.23 -0.97 6.70
CA THR A 26 9.87 0.13 5.80
C THR A 26 11.04 1.06 5.59
N THR A 27 10.88 1.99 4.67
CA THR A 27 11.83 3.09 4.44
C THR A 27 12.02 4.01 5.67
N MET A 28 11.14 3.90 6.65
CA MET A 28 11.16 4.72 7.88
C MET A 28 11.25 3.88 9.16
N GLY A 29 11.82 2.68 9.07
CA GLY A 29 11.97 1.74 10.16
C GLY A 29 10.86 0.67 10.19
N PRO A 30 10.94 -0.29 11.11
CA PRO A 30 9.94 -1.35 11.22
C PRO A 30 8.60 -0.80 11.70
N VAL A 31 7.51 -1.35 11.18
CA VAL A 31 6.14 -1.02 11.58
C VAL A 31 5.32 -2.27 11.83
N ASN A 32 4.33 -2.15 12.72
CA ASN A 32 3.21 -3.06 12.85
C ASN A 32 1.95 -2.33 12.37
N LEU A 33 1.04 -3.01 11.70
CA LEU A 33 -0.23 -2.39 11.32
C LEU A 33 -0.98 -1.86 12.53
N SER A 34 -0.99 -2.61 13.63
CA SER A 34 -1.64 -2.22 14.88
C SER A 34 -1.12 -0.92 15.48
N SER A 35 0.10 -0.49 15.16
CA SER A 35 0.66 0.78 15.63
C SER A 35 -0.03 2.02 15.05
N PHE A 36 -0.82 1.84 14.00
CA PHE A 36 -1.62 2.92 13.38
C PHE A 36 -2.98 3.12 14.04
N ARG A 37 -3.37 2.31 15.03
CA ARG A 37 -4.63 2.48 15.77
C ARG A 37 -4.74 3.89 16.36
N GLY A 38 -5.97 4.41 16.39
CA GLY A 38 -6.23 5.77 16.85
C GLY A 38 -6.25 6.82 15.73
N ARG A 39 -5.90 6.45 14.51
CA ARG A 39 -5.99 7.29 13.32
C ARG A 39 -6.39 6.47 12.11
N TRP A 40 -6.89 7.15 11.09
CA TRP A 40 -7.13 6.51 9.79
C TRP A 40 -5.81 6.07 9.17
N LEU A 41 -5.86 4.98 8.43
CA LEU A 41 -4.73 4.48 7.64
C LEU A 41 -5.19 4.22 6.22
N LEU A 42 -4.50 4.82 5.26
CA LEU A 42 -4.59 4.43 3.86
C LEU A 42 -3.41 3.52 3.55
N LEU A 43 -3.69 2.22 3.43
CA LEU A 43 -2.73 1.20 3.01
C LEU A 43 -2.92 0.96 1.52
N PHE A 44 -1.89 1.18 0.73
CA PHE A 44 -2.00 1.08 -0.72
C PHE A 44 -0.79 0.42 -1.35
N SER A 45 -1.04 -0.40 -2.36
CA SER A 45 0.01 -1.08 -3.12
C SER A 45 0.29 -0.40 -4.45
N HIS A 46 1.52 -0.57 -4.94
CA HIS A 46 1.92 -0.16 -6.27
C HIS A 46 2.70 -1.28 -6.96
N PRO A 47 2.59 -1.44 -8.29
CA PRO A 47 3.19 -2.56 -8.99
C PRO A 47 4.71 -2.64 -8.91
N ALA A 48 5.40 -1.51 -9.07
CA ALA A 48 6.87 -1.49 -9.04
C ALA A 48 7.41 -0.08 -8.85
N ASP A 49 8.49 0.04 -8.09
CA ASP A 49 9.26 1.27 -7.97
C ASP A 49 9.81 1.70 -9.34
N PHE A 50 10.12 3.00 -9.51
CA PHE A 50 10.70 3.58 -10.72
C PHE A 50 9.83 3.53 -11.98
N THR A 51 8.58 3.09 -11.89
CA THR A 51 7.67 3.08 -13.04
C THR A 51 6.93 4.41 -13.17
N PRO A 52 6.51 4.83 -14.39
CA PRO A 52 5.93 6.16 -14.60
C PRO A 52 4.64 6.43 -13.81
N VAL A 53 3.68 5.52 -13.85
CA VAL A 53 2.39 5.70 -13.15
C VAL A 53 2.59 5.70 -11.64
N CYS A 54 3.39 4.79 -11.10
CA CYS A 54 3.71 4.75 -9.68
C CYS A 54 4.41 6.04 -9.22
N THR A 55 5.36 6.53 -9.99
CA THR A 55 6.05 7.80 -9.70
C THR A 55 5.08 8.97 -9.67
N SER A 56 4.16 9.07 -10.64
CA SER A 56 3.14 10.11 -10.67
C SER A 56 2.22 10.05 -9.44
N GLU A 57 1.80 8.86 -9.04
CA GLU A 57 0.98 8.67 -7.82
C GLU A 57 1.73 9.13 -6.57
N PHE A 58 2.98 8.74 -6.41
CA PHE A 58 3.78 9.10 -5.22
C PHE A 58 4.07 10.59 -5.14
N VAL A 59 4.35 11.23 -6.25
CA VAL A 59 4.50 12.69 -6.29
C VAL A 59 3.21 13.39 -5.86
N ALA A 60 2.07 12.94 -6.38
CA ALA A 60 0.76 13.51 -6.02
C ALA A 60 0.43 13.29 -4.53
N LEU A 61 0.69 12.10 -3.99
CA LEU A 61 0.48 11.79 -2.58
C LEU A 61 1.40 12.60 -1.67
N ALA A 62 2.67 12.72 -2.02
CA ALA A 62 3.62 13.50 -1.24
C ALA A 62 3.24 14.99 -1.20
N ARG A 63 2.75 15.54 -2.31
CA ARG A 63 2.24 16.91 -2.36
C ARG A 63 0.96 17.11 -1.55
N ALA A 64 0.17 16.06 -1.36
CA ALA A 64 -1.08 16.09 -0.60
C ALA A 64 -0.91 15.64 0.86
N ALA A 65 0.30 15.37 1.33
CA ALA A 65 0.56 14.80 2.66
C ALA A 65 -0.08 15.61 3.80
N ASP A 66 -0.02 16.94 3.73
CA ASP A 66 -0.63 17.81 4.74
C ASP A 66 -2.16 17.68 4.78
N ARG A 67 -2.79 17.45 3.64
CA ARG A 67 -4.24 17.25 3.55
C ARG A 67 -4.66 15.94 4.21
N PHE A 68 -3.88 14.87 4.06
CA PHE A 68 -4.11 13.61 4.78
C PHE A 68 -3.88 13.76 6.28
N ALA A 69 -2.81 14.45 6.67
CA ALA A 69 -2.54 14.73 8.08
C ALA A 69 -3.67 15.52 8.75
N ALA A 70 -4.25 16.50 8.04
CA ALA A 70 -5.40 17.27 8.53
C ALA A 70 -6.65 16.41 8.78
N LEU A 71 -6.77 15.27 8.11
CA LEU A 71 -7.84 14.30 8.32
C LEU A 71 -7.46 13.19 9.33
N ASN A 72 -6.36 13.34 10.03
CA ASN A 72 -5.81 12.33 10.94
C ASN A 72 -5.62 10.98 10.22
N CYS A 73 -5.07 11.01 9.02
CA CYS A 73 -4.84 9.85 8.18
C CYS A 73 -3.35 9.64 7.93
N ALA A 74 -2.85 8.45 8.27
CA ALA A 74 -1.51 8.01 7.90
C ALA A 74 -1.53 7.34 6.52
N LEU A 75 -0.39 7.39 5.82
CA LEU A 75 -0.17 6.72 4.54
C LEU A 75 0.85 5.60 4.73
N LEU A 76 0.60 4.44 4.16
CA LEU A 76 1.51 3.31 4.15
C LEU A 76 1.48 2.62 2.79
N ALA A 77 2.58 2.71 2.07
CA ALA A 77 2.72 2.10 0.75
C ALA A 77 3.30 0.69 0.85
N VAL A 78 2.97 -0.17 -0.11
CA VAL A 78 3.46 -1.55 -0.19
C VAL A 78 3.84 -1.90 -1.62
N SER A 79 5.00 -2.50 -1.82
CA SER A 79 5.32 -3.26 -3.02
C SER A 79 6.29 -4.39 -2.71
N VAL A 80 6.47 -5.30 -3.67
CA VAL A 80 7.38 -6.44 -3.54
C VAL A 80 8.84 -6.08 -3.79
N ASP A 81 9.13 -4.85 -4.17
CA ASP A 81 10.51 -4.38 -4.35
C ASP A 81 11.27 -4.37 -3.03
N SER A 82 12.60 -4.45 -3.12
CA SER A 82 13.46 -4.43 -1.94
C SER A 82 13.45 -3.06 -1.24
N LEU A 83 13.82 -3.07 0.04
CA LEU A 83 14.01 -1.84 0.81
C LEU A 83 15.01 -0.89 0.12
N TYR A 84 16.07 -1.43 -0.47
CA TYR A 84 17.09 -0.63 -1.15
C TYR A 84 16.53 0.04 -2.41
N ALA A 85 15.67 -0.64 -3.16
CA ALA A 85 14.96 -0.05 -4.29
C ALA A 85 14.04 1.08 -3.83
N HIS A 86 13.28 0.88 -2.76
CA HIS A 86 12.41 1.92 -2.18
C HIS A 86 13.21 3.17 -1.78
N LEU A 87 14.31 3.00 -1.08
CA LEU A 87 15.16 4.11 -0.65
C LEU A 87 15.75 4.87 -1.83
N ALA A 88 16.23 4.16 -2.85
CA ALA A 88 16.75 4.77 -4.07
C ALA A 88 15.66 5.53 -4.83
N TRP A 89 14.45 4.98 -4.89
CA TRP A 89 13.33 5.61 -5.57
C TRP A 89 12.86 6.88 -4.86
N VAL A 90 12.75 6.87 -3.54
CA VAL A 90 12.42 8.06 -2.75
C VAL A 90 13.43 9.18 -3.01
N ARG A 91 14.72 8.85 -3.07
CA ARG A 91 15.79 9.80 -3.40
C ARG A 91 15.64 10.34 -4.83
N ALA A 92 15.39 9.45 -5.79
CA ALA A 92 15.21 9.82 -7.19
C ALA A 92 14.01 10.75 -7.39
N ILE A 93 12.90 10.51 -6.70
CA ILE A 93 11.73 11.40 -6.70
C ILE A 93 12.08 12.77 -6.16
N HIS A 94 12.81 12.85 -5.06
CA HIS A 94 13.25 14.13 -4.49
C HIS A 94 14.14 14.90 -5.46
N GLU A 95 15.11 14.24 -6.06
CA GLU A 95 16.04 14.88 -7.02
C GLU A 95 15.32 15.36 -8.27
N ALA A 96 14.38 14.60 -8.81
CA ALA A 96 13.70 14.93 -10.07
C ALA A 96 12.55 15.94 -9.89
N PHE A 97 11.81 15.88 -8.78
CA PHE A 97 10.56 16.64 -8.59
C PHE A 97 10.62 17.63 -7.41
N GLY A 98 11.67 17.59 -6.61
CA GLY A 98 11.77 18.44 -5.41
C GLY A 98 10.78 18.07 -4.32
N VAL A 99 10.25 16.84 -4.33
CA VAL A 99 9.21 16.36 -3.42
C VAL A 99 9.79 15.31 -2.48
N THR A 100 9.51 15.45 -1.19
CA THR A 100 9.91 14.44 -0.19
C THR A 100 8.76 13.47 0.04
N VAL A 101 9.00 12.19 -0.20
CA VAL A 101 8.09 11.11 0.20
C VAL A 101 8.25 10.89 1.69
N ASN A 102 7.33 11.42 2.48
CA ASN A 102 7.39 11.43 3.95
C ASN A 102 6.52 10.36 4.62
N PHE A 103 6.07 9.37 3.86
CA PHE A 103 5.36 8.21 4.37
C PHE A 103 6.18 6.94 4.12
N PRO A 104 6.03 5.91 4.98
CA PRO A 104 6.80 4.68 4.85
C PRO A 104 6.35 3.82 3.66
N ILE A 105 7.30 3.10 3.07
CA ILE A 105 7.06 2.11 2.02
C ILE A 105 7.49 0.75 2.58
N VAL A 106 6.55 -0.18 2.66
CA VAL A 106 6.78 -1.55 3.15
C VAL A 106 7.61 -2.35 2.14
N GLU A 107 8.65 -3.01 2.63
CA GLU A 107 9.36 -4.05 1.88
C GLU A 107 8.58 -5.36 2.02
N ASP A 108 7.91 -5.79 0.96
CA ASP A 108 7.11 -7.03 0.95
C ASP A 108 7.67 -8.07 -0.02
N THR A 109 8.98 -8.30 0.04
CA THR A 109 9.68 -9.26 -0.84
C THR A 109 9.19 -10.69 -0.66
N SER A 110 8.66 -11.04 0.51
CA SER A 110 8.02 -12.34 0.79
C SER A 110 6.58 -12.45 0.27
N MET A 111 5.99 -11.34 -0.18
CA MET A 111 4.59 -11.24 -0.63
C MET A 111 3.56 -11.50 0.50
N ASN A 112 3.96 -11.50 1.76
CA ASN A 112 3.07 -11.80 2.89
C ASN A 112 1.95 -10.76 3.03
N VAL A 113 2.29 -9.48 2.99
CA VAL A 113 1.30 -8.40 3.08
C VAL A 113 0.43 -8.37 1.82
N GLY A 114 1.05 -8.44 0.65
CA GLY A 114 0.34 -8.45 -0.63
C GLY A 114 -0.70 -9.56 -0.72
N ARG A 115 -0.38 -10.75 -0.27
CA ARG A 115 -1.30 -11.88 -0.25
C ARG A 115 -2.38 -11.74 0.81
N ALA A 116 -2.02 -11.32 2.02
CA ALA A 116 -2.99 -11.15 3.11
C ALA A 116 -4.09 -10.13 2.77
N PHE A 117 -3.74 -9.10 1.99
CA PHE A 117 -4.67 -8.07 1.55
C PHE A 117 -5.23 -8.28 0.12
N GLY A 118 -4.92 -9.38 -0.52
CA GLY A 118 -5.39 -9.66 -1.88
C GLY A 118 -4.87 -8.68 -2.94
N MET A 119 -3.69 -8.14 -2.73
CA MET A 119 -3.07 -7.15 -3.63
C MET A 119 -2.40 -7.78 -4.86
N ILE A 120 -2.18 -9.09 -4.83
CA ILE A 120 -1.59 -9.87 -5.93
C ILE A 120 -2.71 -10.66 -6.58
N ALA A 121 -2.86 -10.55 -7.90
CA ALA A 121 -3.91 -11.27 -8.62
C ALA A 121 -3.68 -12.79 -8.56
N ASP A 122 -4.76 -13.57 -8.44
CA ASP A 122 -4.69 -15.03 -8.33
C ASP A 122 -4.07 -15.68 -9.57
N ASP A 123 -4.24 -15.07 -10.74
CA ASP A 123 -3.70 -15.49 -12.03
C ASP A 123 -2.41 -14.77 -12.41
N ALA A 124 -1.79 -14.06 -11.47
CA ALA A 124 -0.59 -13.27 -11.74
C ALA A 124 0.57 -14.17 -12.19
N THR A 125 1.23 -13.77 -13.27
CA THR A 125 2.43 -14.45 -13.80
C THR A 125 3.71 -13.92 -13.16
N ASP A 126 3.63 -12.83 -12.41
CA ASP A 126 4.73 -12.23 -11.66
C ASP A 126 4.27 -11.86 -10.24
N SER A 127 5.15 -11.27 -9.45
CA SER A 127 4.88 -10.89 -8.06
C SER A 127 4.37 -9.45 -7.91
N ALA A 128 4.19 -8.71 -9.00
CA ALA A 128 3.76 -7.32 -8.93
C ALA A 128 2.35 -7.21 -8.34
N THR A 129 2.17 -6.25 -7.43
CA THR A 129 0.86 -5.96 -6.87
C THR A 129 0.00 -5.15 -7.84
N MET A 130 -1.31 -5.28 -7.70
CA MET A 130 -2.26 -4.37 -8.32
C MET A 130 -2.24 -3.02 -7.60
N ARG A 131 -2.97 -2.03 -8.11
CA ARG A 131 -3.14 -0.75 -7.42
C ARG A 131 -4.32 -0.83 -6.48
N SER A 132 -4.12 -1.51 -5.36
CA SER A 132 -5.12 -1.68 -4.30
C SER A 132 -4.99 -0.60 -3.26
N SER A 133 -6.12 -0.17 -2.70
CA SER A 133 -6.18 0.78 -1.59
C SER A 133 -7.16 0.27 -0.54
N PHE A 134 -6.75 0.30 0.72
CA PHE A 134 -7.58 -0.07 1.86
C PHE A 134 -7.64 1.12 2.82
N PHE A 135 -8.86 1.56 3.10
CA PHE A 135 -9.14 2.64 4.04
C PHE A 135 -9.53 2.02 5.37
N ILE A 136 -8.63 2.11 6.34
CA ILE A 136 -8.73 1.44 7.63
C ILE A 136 -8.99 2.51 8.70
N ASP A 137 -10.04 2.32 9.49
CA ASP A 137 -10.43 3.30 10.51
C ASP A 137 -9.53 3.21 11.77
N PRO A 138 -9.68 4.14 12.74
CA PRO A 138 -8.90 4.13 13.97
C PRO A 138 -9.00 2.85 14.81
N ASP A 139 -10.06 2.06 14.64
CA ASP A 139 -10.24 0.76 15.31
C ASP A 139 -9.64 -0.41 14.54
N GLY A 140 -9.05 -0.16 13.37
CA GLY A 140 -8.45 -1.19 12.54
C GLY A 140 -9.44 -1.93 11.65
N ILE A 141 -10.61 -1.34 11.39
CA ILE A 141 -11.65 -1.93 10.56
C ILE A 141 -11.57 -1.35 9.15
N ILE A 142 -11.65 -2.21 8.13
CA ILE A 142 -11.69 -1.79 6.73
C ILE A 142 -13.04 -1.12 6.47
N ARG A 143 -13.03 0.13 6.05
CA ARG A 143 -14.24 0.90 5.75
C ARG A 143 -14.48 1.13 4.26
N ALA A 144 -13.45 1.05 3.46
CA ALA A 144 -13.53 1.09 2.00
C ALA A 144 -12.32 0.39 1.39
N SER A 145 -12.47 -0.10 0.17
CA SER A 145 -11.36 -0.63 -0.62
C SER A 145 -11.59 -0.38 -2.10
N CYS A 146 -10.51 -0.21 -2.84
CA CYS A 146 -10.54 -0.10 -4.30
C CYS A 146 -9.38 -0.91 -4.87
N CYS A 147 -9.56 -1.39 -6.08
CA CYS A 147 -8.51 -2.09 -6.82
C CYS A 147 -8.56 -1.68 -8.28
N TYR A 148 -7.45 -1.16 -8.79
CA TYR A 148 -7.27 -0.82 -10.19
C TYR A 148 -6.17 -1.68 -10.81
N PRO A 149 -6.25 -1.95 -12.13
CA PRO A 149 -5.14 -2.61 -12.83
C PRO A 149 -3.90 -1.71 -12.84
N PRO A 150 -2.69 -2.28 -13.05
CA PRO A 150 -1.44 -1.52 -13.01
C PRO A 150 -1.38 -0.31 -13.95
N THR A 151 -2.17 -0.31 -15.01
CA THR A 151 -2.21 0.76 -16.02
C THR A 151 -3.05 1.98 -15.63
N VAL A 152 -3.86 1.87 -14.56
CA VAL A 152 -4.78 2.93 -14.13
C VAL A 152 -4.31 3.54 -12.82
N GLY A 153 -3.83 4.78 -12.87
CA GLY A 153 -3.44 5.55 -11.69
C GLY A 153 -4.64 6.00 -10.87
N ARG A 154 -4.44 6.14 -9.57
CA ARG A 154 -5.49 6.53 -8.61
C ARG A 154 -5.57 8.04 -8.46
N SER A 155 -6.76 8.55 -8.13
CA SER A 155 -7.01 9.96 -7.83
C SER A 155 -6.79 10.23 -6.34
N VAL A 156 -5.87 11.15 -6.02
CA VAL A 156 -5.65 11.61 -4.64
C VAL A 156 -6.89 12.31 -4.08
N ASP A 157 -7.60 13.09 -4.90
CA ASP A 157 -8.83 13.76 -4.46
C ASP A 157 -9.92 12.76 -4.06
N GLU A 158 -10.05 11.65 -4.78
CA GLU A 158 -10.98 10.58 -4.41
C GLU A 158 -10.56 9.90 -3.10
N MET A 159 -9.28 9.64 -2.89
CA MET A 159 -8.79 9.08 -1.63
C MET A 159 -9.13 10.00 -0.44
N LEU A 160 -8.93 11.30 -0.60
CA LEU A 160 -9.29 12.29 0.43
C LEU A 160 -10.78 12.36 0.68
N ARG A 161 -11.59 12.26 -0.38
CA ARG A 161 -13.06 12.24 -0.27
C ARG A 161 -13.56 11.07 0.56
N VAL A 162 -12.97 9.88 0.38
CA VAL A 162 -13.38 8.66 1.10
C VAL A 162 -13.10 8.78 2.60
N ILE A 163 -11.99 9.43 3.00
CA ILE A 163 -11.60 9.59 4.40
C ILE A 163 -12.38 10.72 5.08
N ALA A 164 -12.72 11.73 4.33
CA ALA A 164 -13.37 12.93 4.87
C ALA A 164 -14.77 12.68 5.46
#